data_cfda9de31cd12b0a733b936eae100875
#
_entry.id   cfda9de31cd12b0a733b936eae100875
#
_cell.length_a   1.000
_cell.length_b   1.000
_cell.length_c   1.000
_cell.angle_alpha   90.00
_cell.angle_beta   90.00
_cell.angle_gamma   90.00
#
_symmetry.space_group_name_H-M   'P 1'
#
loop_
_entity.id
_entity.type
_entity.pdbx_description
1 polymer ?
#
loop_
_entity_poly.entity_id
_entity_poly.type
_entity_poly.pdbx_seq_one_letter_code
_entity_poly.pdbx_strand_id
1 'polypeptide(L)'
;MAESMGKRYEDVQDVLKHHMMNRRGALRAGLGFGAAVLFGGSALSACSSGDGGGGTYAGNTKKPAPDEGGGGAPIGKANIPTPRDKTVIIGQVDFQVFNSFNPMIPNGSQGGNGFDTMVREYMFYLNLPTGELIPWLATGYEYNADFTTLTFKFDPNAKWNDGEPLTSEDFKFSVLLRRDNPALLGGGGNAKDFIANIQTPDPQTAILELSKPNPRLHYDYICSIVASFDILPKHIWEKEDPTKFKDNPPVRTGPYMLDKAIPNQKMYVYKKNPNYWNKAKLDPAPEFVIFQSTATSQDAASQAFKRAEFDVGSLDEQHAKQLRSEGYEKLITTPFNDPCPRALWPNHDPARGIISDPRMHHVISYLTDRDKIGKSVWPVETPPAQYPWANYDGNQKWEIPAVADKYKLEFSPQKAEALLDEMGATKNAQGKRMWKGKPATIEVITPAPVDGAEYIIGQTVVTELKKVGIDANVRSYTGSVHSEKWERGEFDISSQWCCQMSQDPGQLYNYFQTRYAKKVGENAVGRNQVRLKDPELDTLSKQLDNLDPESAEAKPLLEKALDEYYQNLPVIPVIQTNYPAYYNTTFWEGWPTEDDLYNVPNNWWGQFMFVIGRLKPTGQK
;
A
#
# COMPACT_ATOMS: atom_id res chain seq x y z
N MET A 1 -31.57 -15.67 19.40
CA MET A 1 -30.21 -15.47 18.88
C MET A 1 -30.06 -14.10 18.19
N ALA A 2 -30.93 -13.70 17.28
CA ALA A 2 -30.94 -12.35 16.68
C ALA A 2 -31.12 -11.21 17.71
N GLU A 3 -31.98 -11.38 18.71
CA GLU A 3 -32.18 -10.37 19.78
C GLU A 3 -30.97 -10.20 20.70
N SER A 4 -30.18 -11.27 20.95
CA SER A 4 -28.96 -11.17 21.76
C SER A 4 -27.81 -10.53 21.00
N MET A 5 -27.76 -10.67 19.67
CA MET A 5 -26.80 -9.97 18.80
C MET A 5 -27.14 -8.49 18.68
N GLY A 6 -28.41 -8.12 18.52
CA GLY A 6 -28.86 -6.73 18.47
C GLY A 6 -28.48 -5.94 19.73
N LYS A 7 -28.66 -6.49 20.90
CA LYS A 7 -28.27 -5.87 22.17
C LYS A 7 -26.74 -5.68 22.31
N ARG A 8 -25.93 -6.66 21.86
CA ARG A 8 -24.46 -6.50 21.86
C ARG A 8 -23.98 -5.41 20.90
N TYR A 9 -24.67 -5.20 19.79
CA TYR A 9 -24.29 -4.18 18.82
C TYR A 9 -24.72 -2.77 19.25
N GLU A 10 -25.80 -2.59 20.00
CA GLU A 10 -26.18 -1.33 20.63
C GLU A 10 -25.13 -0.89 21.67
N ASP A 11 -24.60 -1.82 22.48
CA ASP A 11 -23.54 -1.56 23.46
C ASP A 11 -22.24 -1.09 22.79
N VAL A 12 -21.89 -1.63 21.61
CA VAL A 12 -20.71 -1.19 20.83
C VAL A 12 -20.89 0.25 20.34
N GLN A 13 -22.08 0.62 19.89
CA GLN A 13 -22.38 1.99 19.46
C GLN A 13 -22.30 2.99 20.63
N ASP A 14 -22.73 2.62 21.81
CA ASP A 14 -22.66 3.46 22.99
C ASP A 14 -21.24 3.61 23.54
N VAL A 15 -20.41 2.57 23.49
CA VAL A 15 -18.97 2.64 23.82
C VAL A 15 -18.24 3.59 22.85
N LEU A 16 -18.54 3.53 21.57
CA LEU A 16 -17.97 4.44 20.57
C LEU A 16 -18.42 5.90 20.77
N LYS A 17 -19.69 6.13 21.13
CA LYS A 17 -20.20 7.46 21.49
C LYS A 17 -19.57 8.00 22.75
N HIS A 18 -19.37 7.19 23.78
CA HIS A 18 -18.72 7.60 25.03
C HIS A 18 -17.26 7.96 24.84
N HIS A 19 -16.54 7.26 23.96
CA HIS A 19 -15.15 7.60 23.60
C HIS A 19 -15.05 8.94 22.87
N MET A 20 -16.04 9.28 22.04
CA MET A 20 -16.07 10.58 21.34
C MET A 20 -16.49 11.75 22.24
N MET A 21 -17.30 11.52 23.28
CA MET A 21 -17.75 12.60 24.18
C MET A 21 -16.72 13.00 25.25
N ASN A 22 -15.85 12.09 25.67
CA ASN A 22 -14.80 12.39 26.68
C ASN A 22 -13.64 13.24 26.17
N ARG A 23 -13.55 13.54 24.87
CA ARG A 23 -12.49 14.41 24.29
C ARG A 23 -12.62 15.89 24.64
N ARG A 24 -13.79 16.37 25.03
CA ARG A 24 -13.96 17.77 25.47
C ARG A 24 -13.42 18.08 26.87
N GLY A 25 -13.19 17.06 27.70
CA GLY A 25 -12.60 17.18 29.04
C GLY A 25 -11.08 17.16 29.07
N ALA A 26 -10.40 16.49 28.13
CA ALA A 26 -8.95 16.27 28.13
C ALA A 26 -8.13 17.48 27.62
N LEU A 27 -8.78 18.47 26.98
CA LEU A 27 -8.12 19.68 26.48
C LEU A 27 -7.80 20.73 27.56
N ARG A 28 -8.12 20.46 28.83
CA ARG A 28 -7.84 21.38 29.96
C ARG A 28 -6.71 20.91 30.89
N ALA A 29 -6.16 19.73 30.72
CA ALA A 29 -5.01 19.24 31.45
C ALA A 29 -3.91 18.91 30.44
N GLY A 30 -2.92 19.80 30.31
CA GLY A 30 -1.82 19.67 29.37
C GLY A 30 -0.94 18.46 29.63
N LEU A 31 -1.26 17.33 28.99
CA LEU A 31 -0.39 16.17 28.86
C LEU A 31 -0.64 15.60 27.46
N GLY A 32 0.38 15.71 26.60
CA GLY A 32 0.34 15.25 25.23
C GLY A 32 0.32 13.71 25.14
N PHE A 33 -0.74 13.17 24.56
CA PHE A 33 -0.76 11.84 23.96
C PHE A 33 -1.34 11.98 22.55
N GLY A 34 -0.46 11.84 21.56
CA GLY A 34 -0.86 11.77 20.16
C GLY A 34 -1.59 10.47 19.89
N ALA A 35 -2.91 10.51 19.83
CA ALA A 35 -3.74 9.45 19.32
C ALA A 35 -4.20 9.82 17.91
N ALA A 36 -3.55 9.27 16.88
CA ALA A 36 -4.02 9.32 15.52
C ALA A 36 -5.29 8.46 15.41
N VAL A 37 -6.42 9.10 15.15
CA VAL A 37 -7.67 8.41 14.80
C VAL A 37 -7.65 8.15 13.31
N LEU A 38 -7.39 6.91 12.93
CA LEU A 38 -7.58 6.42 11.57
C LEU A 38 -9.01 5.89 11.44
N PHE A 39 -9.86 6.58 10.72
CA PHE A 39 -11.16 6.07 10.29
C PHE A 39 -11.06 5.50 8.88
N GLY A 40 -11.50 4.28 8.78
CA GLY A 40 -11.92 3.48 7.66
C GLY A 40 -11.77 4.02 6.25
N GLY A 41 -10.76 3.54 5.57
CA GLY A 41 -10.63 3.52 4.12
C GLY A 41 -9.73 2.35 3.80
N SER A 42 -10.32 1.32 3.26
CA SER A 42 -9.64 0.10 2.88
C SER A 42 -8.37 0.38 2.05
N ALA A 43 -7.34 -0.31 2.37
CA ALA A 43 -6.16 -0.63 1.56
C ALA A 43 -5.01 0.39 1.43
N LEU A 44 -5.05 1.62 1.94
CA LEU A 44 -4.00 2.59 1.65
C LEU A 44 -3.07 2.96 2.82
N SER A 45 -3.28 2.48 4.03
CA SER A 45 -2.39 2.78 5.15
C SER A 45 -1.21 1.80 5.33
N ALA A 46 -1.09 0.79 4.47
CA ALA A 46 0.01 -0.18 4.56
C ALA A 46 1.28 0.25 3.80
N CYS A 47 1.24 1.32 3.02
CA CYS A 47 2.40 1.77 2.24
C CYS A 47 3.33 2.75 2.99
N SER A 48 3.24 2.89 4.31
CA SER A 48 4.06 3.86 5.06
C SER A 48 5.33 3.27 5.67
N SER A 49 5.76 2.07 5.31
CA SER A 49 6.95 1.45 5.89
C SER A 49 7.81 0.76 4.85
N GLY A 50 8.35 1.48 3.90
CA GLY A 50 9.14 0.89 2.85
C GLY A 50 10.32 1.71 2.32
N ASP A 51 10.55 2.89 2.84
CA ASP A 51 11.75 3.63 2.48
C ASP A 51 12.76 3.60 3.64
N GLY A 52 13.83 2.83 3.46
CA GLY A 52 15.03 2.89 4.28
C GLY A 52 15.76 4.21 4.06
N GLY A 53 15.33 5.26 4.73
CA GLY A 53 16.01 6.53 4.77
C GLY A 53 16.40 6.88 6.21
N GLY A 54 17.70 6.96 6.48
CA GLY A 54 18.25 7.26 7.79
C GLY A 54 17.82 8.63 8.31
N GLY A 55 17.02 8.65 9.35
CA GLY A 55 16.77 9.84 10.15
C GLY A 55 18.00 10.16 11.01
N THR A 56 18.72 11.22 10.70
CA THR A 56 19.78 11.76 11.58
C THR A 56 19.15 12.43 12.80
N TYR A 57 19.11 11.71 13.92
CA TYR A 57 18.98 12.34 15.22
C TYR A 57 20.35 12.91 15.63
N ALA A 58 20.45 14.24 15.71
CA ALA A 58 21.58 14.90 16.37
C ALA A 58 21.52 14.61 17.88
N GLY A 59 22.36 13.69 18.34
CA GLY A 59 22.52 13.36 19.74
C GLY A 59 23.91 12.83 20.02
N ASN A 60 24.73 13.65 20.65
CA ASN A 60 25.96 13.39 21.39
C ASN A 60 26.91 12.30 20.85
N THR A 61 27.88 12.74 20.09
CA THR A 61 29.05 11.94 19.67
C THR A 61 30.01 11.71 20.84
N LYS A 62 29.93 10.51 21.44
CA LYS A 62 31.15 9.88 21.98
C LYS A 62 31.62 8.88 20.92
N LYS A 63 32.80 9.15 20.34
CA LYS A 63 33.52 8.22 19.49
C LYS A 63 33.67 6.87 20.20
N PRO A 64 33.28 5.74 19.61
CA PRO A 64 33.73 4.44 20.08
C PRO A 64 35.24 4.32 19.81
N ALA A 65 35.96 3.69 20.75
CA ALA A 65 37.35 3.33 20.57
C ALA A 65 37.52 2.36 19.37
N PRO A 66 38.67 2.36 18.69
CA PRO A 66 38.92 1.44 17.61
C PRO A 66 38.95 -0.01 18.14
N ASP A 67 38.16 -0.87 17.51
CA ASP A 67 38.15 -2.30 17.78
C ASP A 67 39.37 -2.94 17.12
N GLU A 68 40.37 -3.29 17.93
CA GLU A 68 41.53 -4.10 17.51
C GLU A 68 41.13 -5.59 17.57
N GLY A 69 40.79 -6.19 16.42
CA GLY A 69 40.57 -7.63 16.41
C GLY A 69 40.03 -8.16 15.09
N GLY A 70 40.90 -8.37 14.10
CA GLY A 70 40.59 -9.10 12.87
C GLY A 70 40.34 -10.59 13.10
N GLY A 71 39.18 -10.94 13.62
CA GLY A 71 38.63 -12.28 13.56
C GLY A 71 37.19 -12.13 13.03
N GLY A 72 36.96 -12.57 11.79
CA GLY A 72 35.62 -12.52 11.19
C GLY A 72 34.59 -13.16 12.15
N ALA A 73 33.58 -12.41 12.56
CA ALA A 73 32.49 -12.99 13.35
C ALA A 73 31.87 -14.17 12.58
N PRO A 74 31.51 -15.28 13.24
CA PRO A 74 30.98 -16.45 12.58
C PRO A 74 29.73 -16.09 11.75
N ILE A 75 29.70 -16.54 10.50
CA ILE A 75 28.57 -16.38 9.59
C ILE A 75 27.30 -16.98 10.24
N GLY A 76 26.16 -16.27 10.15
CA GLY A 76 24.86 -16.77 10.58
C GLY A 76 24.57 -16.74 12.08
N LYS A 77 25.37 -16.08 12.92
CA LYS A 77 25.05 -15.84 14.33
C LYS A 77 24.03 -14.72 14.52
N ALA A 78 22.86 -14.86 13.90
CA ALA A 78 21.72 -14.05 14.27
C ALA A 78 21.27 -14.42 15.70
N ASN A 79 20.89 -13.44 16.51
CA ASN A 79 20.30 -13.69 17.83
C ASN A 79 18.83 -14.09 17.69
N ILE A 80 18.58 -15.29 17.19
CA ILE A 80 17.25 -15.85 16.92
C ILE A 80 17.00 -17.11 17.75
N PRO A 81 15.72 -17.39 18.11
CA PRO A 81 15.37 -18.53 18.95
C PRO A 81 15.22 -19.86 18.18
N THR A 82 15.59 -19.91 16.88
CA THR A 82 15.39 -21.03 15.95
C THR A 82 16.69 -21.43 15.26
N PRO A 83 16.84 -22.67 14.74
CA PRO A 83 18.00 -23.08 13.95
C PRO A 83 18.12 -22.21 12.68
N ARG A 84 19.32 -21.65 12.42
CA ARG A 84 19.53 -20.72 11.30
C ARG A 84 19.31 -21.36 9.93
N ASP A 85 19.76 -22.57 9.76
CA ASP A 85 19.63 -23.37 8.53
C ASP A 85 18.19 -23.81 8.19
N LYS A 86 17.25 -23.58 9.12
CA LYS A 86 15.83 -23.86 8.96
C LYS A 86 14.95 -22.62 8.95
N THR A 87 15.57 -21.45 9.05
CA THR A 87 14.88 -20.17 9.27
C THR A 87 15.18 -19.19 8.15
N VAL A 88 14.12 -18.63 7.56
CA VAL A 88 14.20 -17.41 6.74
C VAL A 88 14.04 -16.20 7.64
N ILE A 89 14.97 -15.24 7.55
CA ILE A 89 14.97 -14.02 8.36
C ILE A 89 14.72 -12.81 7.46
N ILE A 90 13.63 -12.09 7.75
CA ILE A 90 13.24 -10.88 7.05
C ILE A 90 13.52 -9.69 7.96
N GLY A 91 14.49 -8.88 7.56
CA GLY A 91 14.84 -7.65 8.24
C GLY A 91 14.00 -6.48 7.76
N GLN A 92 13.40 -5.74 8.70
CA GLN A 92 12.62 -4.54 8.42
C GLN A 92 13.08 -3.40 9.33
N VAL A 93 13.02 -2.17 8.82
CA VAL A 93 13.38 -1.00 9.63
C VAL A 93 12.22 -0.69 10.58
N ASP A 94 12.55 -0.67 11.88
CA ASP A 94 11.75 -0.12 12.99
C ASP A 94 10.25 -0.45 13.01
N PHE A 95 9.88 -1.73 12.97
CA PHE A 95 8.51 -2.12 13.20
C PHE A 95 8.19 -2.37 14.69
N GLN A 96 6.92 -2.27 15.04
CA GLN A 96 6.43 -2.53 16.39
C GLN A 96 5.86 -3.95 16.50
N VAL A 97 6.03 -4.57 17.66
CA VAL A 97 5.45 -5.87 17.97
C VAL A 97 4.25 -5.67 18.89
N PHE A 98 3.07 -6.03 18.39
CA PHE A 98 1.82 -5.91 19.11
C PHE A 98 1.42 -7.25 19.75
N ASN A 99 0.69 -7.17 20.85
CA ASN A 99 0.08 -8.33 21.50
C ASN A 99 -1.38 -8.51 21.04
N SER A 100 -1.66 -8.23 19.79
CA SER A 100 -2.98 -8.39 19.18
C SER A 100 -2.82 -8.67 17.69
N PHE A 101 -3.66 -9.55 17.15
CA PHE A 101 -3.76 -9.88 15.74
C PHE A 101 -5.17 -9.59 15.21
N ASN A 102 -5.92 -8.75 15.90
CA ASN A 102 -7.26 -8.34 15.52
C ASN A 102 -7.21 -7.33 14.37
N PRO A 103 -7.69 -7.68 13.15
CA PRO A 103 -7.68 -6.79 12.00
C PRO A 103 -8.76 -5.70 12.06
N MET A 104 -9.67 -5.75 13.03
CA MET A 104 -10.82 -4.85 13.15
C MET A 104 -10.53 -3.57 13.92
N ILE A 105 -9.40 -3.48 14.63
CA ILE A 105 -9.06 -2.36 15.50
C ILE A 105 -7.72 -1.73 15.08
N PRO A 106 -7.54 -0.41 15.34
CA PRO A 106 -6.25 0.23 15.18
C PRO A 106 -5.17 -0.42 16.07
N ASN A 107 -3.95 -0.55 15.55
CA ASN A 107 -2.81 -1.18 16.24
C ASN A 107 -3.02 -2.67 16.57
N GLY A 108 -3.92 -3.32 15.86
CA GLY A 108 -3.94 -4.76 15.75
C GLY A 108 -2.76 -5.25 14.89
N SER A 109 -2.87 -6.45 14.35
CA SER A 109 -1.87 -7.00 13.45
C SER A 109 -1.59 -6.07 12.27
N GLN A 110 -0.32 -5.95 11.92
CA GLN A 110 0.11 -5.15 10.77
C GLN A 110 0.67 -6.04 9.67
N GLY A 111 0.30 -5.77 8.42
CA GLY A 111 0.67 -6.55 7.25
C GLY A 111 2.18 -6.70 7.07
N GLY A 112 2.93 -5.62 7.32
CA GLY A 112 4.37 -5.58 7.13
C GLY A 112 5.21 -6.49 8.05
N ASN A 113 4.61 -7.10 9.08
CA ASN A 113 5.31 -7.96 10.04
C ASN A 113 5.14 -9.47 9.79
N GLY A 114 4.66 -9.86 8.63
CA GLY A 114 4.53 -11.25 8.20
C GLY A 114 3.18 -11.89 8.50
N PHE A 115 2.31 -11.30 9.29
CA PHE A 115 1.00 -11.87 9.58
C PHE A 115 0.14 -11.99 8.30
N ASP A 116 0.09 -10.94 7.50
CA ASP A 116 -0.70 -10.90 6.27
C ASP A 116 -0.13 -11.76 5.14
N THR A 117 1.15 -12.12 5.22
CA THR A 117 1.84 -12.84 4.16
C THR A 117 2.15 -14.30 4.50
N MET A 118 2.21 -14.65 5.79
CA MET A 118 2.59 -16.01 6.23
C MET A 118 1.43 -16.77 6.89
N VAL A 119 0.55 -16.04 7.58
CA VAL A 119 -0.46 -16.63 8.47
C VAL A 119 -1.86 -16.55 7.88
N ARG A 120 -2.18 -15.43 7.23
CA ARG A 120 -3.47 -15.25 6.54
C ARG A 120 -3.38 -15.68 5.08
N GLU A 121 -4.51 -16.18 4.56
CA GLU A 121 -4.72 -16.40 3.14
C GLU A 121 -5.99 -15.69 2.68
N TYR A 122 -6.05 -15.45 1.38
CA TYR A 122 -7.14 -14.71 0.74
C TYR A 122 -7.92 -15.59 -0.22
N MET A 123 -9.09 -15.14 -0.61
CA MET A 123 -9.93 -15.90 -1.53
C MET A 123 -9.27 -16.08 -2.89
N PHE A 124 -8.65 -15.00 -3.37
CA PHE A 124 -7.91 -14.96 -4.63
C PHE A 124 -6.66 -14.11 -4.48
N TYR A 125 -5.65 -14.40 -5.30
CA TYR A 125 -4.48 -13.54 -5.48
C TYR A 125 -4.41 -13.07 -6.93
N LEU A 126 -4.03 -11.81 -7.15
CA LEU A 126 -3.76 -11.27 -8.47
C LEU A 126 -2.24 -11.18 -8.64
N ASN A 127 -1.69 -11.94 -9.58
CA ASN A 127 -0.32 -11.72 -10.02
C ASN A 127 -0.27 -10.43 -10.84
N LEU A 128 0.16 -9.34 -10.22
CA LEU A 128 0.14 -8.01 -10.84
C LEU A 128 0.96 -7.91 -12.13
N PRO A 129 2.19 -8.46 -12.22
CA PRO A 129 2.98 -8.46 -13.45
C PRO A 129 2.26 -9.09 -14.63
N THR A 130 1.59 -10.23 -14.44
CA THR A 130 0.94 -10.99 -15.51
C THR A 130 -0.55 -10.70 -15.67
N GLY A 131 -1.19 -10.13 -14.65
CA GLY A 131 -2.64 -9.98 -14.59
C GLY A 131 -3.39 -11.29 -14.30
N GLU A 132 -2.69 -12.39 -13.98
CA GLU A 132 -3.31 -13.69 -13.69
C GLU A 132 -4.01 -13.69 -12.34
N LEU A 133 -5.29 -14.10 -12.34
CA LEU A 133 -6.04 -14.35 -11.11
C LEU A 133 -5.79 -15.78 -10.63
N ILE A 134 -5.25 -15.92 -9.42
CA ILE A 134 -4.91 -17.20 -8.80
C ILE A 134 -6.00 -17.56 -7.78
N PRO A 135 -6.87 -18.56 -8.07
CA PRO A 135 -7.84 -19.09 -7.11
C PRO A 135 -7.13 -19.75 -5.92
N TRP A 136 -7.60 -19.44 -4.69
CA TRP A 136 -6.96 -19.95 -3.48
C TRP A 136 -7.98 -20.50 -2.48
N LEU A 137 -8.40 -19.74 -1.44
CA LEU A 137 -9.48 -20.18 -0.53
C LEU A 137 -10.82 -20.34 -1.27
N ALA A 138 -11.05 -19.52 -2.30
CA ALA A 138 -12.13 -19.72 -3.25
C ALA A 138 -11.57 -20.30 -4.56
N THR A 139 -12.33 -21.22 -5.15
CA THR A 139 -11.99 -21.88 -6.43
C THR A 139 -12.50 -21.10 -7.63
N GLY A 140 -13.46 -20.18 -7.43
CA GLY A 140 -14.02 -19.34 -8.46
C GLY A 140 -15.16 -18.46 -7.95
N TYR A 141 -15.60 -17.57 -8.81
CA TYR A 141 -16.78 -16.73 -8.61
C TYR A 141 -17.60 -16.62 -9.90
N GLU A 142 -18.88 -16.30 -9.76
CA GLU A 142 -19.80 -16.12 -10.88
C GLU A 142 -20.84 -15.06 -10.57
N TYR A 143 -21.13 -14.20 -11.54
CA TYR A 143 -22.23 -13.26 -11.51
C TYR A 143 -23.44 -13.78 -12.31
N ASN A 144 -24.64 -13.39 -11.90
CA ASN A 144 -25.80 -13.47 -12.79
C ASN A 144 -25.71 -12.37 -13.87
N ALA A 145 -26.60 -12.45 -14.88
CA ALA A 145 -26.53 -11.60 -16.07
C ALA A 145 -26.68 -10.09 -15.80
N ASP A 146 -27.32 -9.71 -14.72
CA ASP A 146 -27.60 -8.31 -14.34
C ASP A 146 -26.72 -7.80 -13.19
N PHE A 147 -25.69 -8.58 -12.80
CA PHE A 147 -24.75 -8.25 -11.73
C PHE A 147 -25.40 -7.93 -10.36
N THR A 148 -26.57 -8.50 -10.11
CA THR A 148 -27.29 -8.39 -8.82
C THR A 148 -27.03 -9.57 -7.89
N THR A 149 -26.35 -10.60 -8.37
CA THR A 149 -25.95 -11.77 -7.56
C THR A 149 -24.50 -12.14 -7.86
N LEU A 150 -23.71 -12.31 -6.83
CA LEU A 150 -22.32 -12.80 -6.89
C LEU A 150 -22.19 -14.10 -6.08
N THR A 151 -21.82 -15.18 -6.74
CA THR A 151 -21.61 -16.49 -6.10
C THR A 151 -20.13 -16.78 -5.96
N PHE A 152 -19.67 -17.16 -4.77
CA PHE A 152 -18.33 -17.70 -4.53
C PHE A 152 -18.38 -19.18 -4.23
N LYS A 153 -17.37 -19.91 -4.72
CA LYS A 153 -17.16 -21.33 -4.42
C LYS A 153 -15.84 -21.49 -3.64
N PHE A 154 -15.91 -22.06 -2.44
CA PHE A 154 -14.75 -22.30 -1.57
C PHE A 154 -14.13 -23.68 -1.82
N ASP A 155 -12.80 -23.78 -1.60
CA ASP A 155 -12.11 -25.06 -1.68
C ASP A 155 -12.58 -25.97 -0.53
N PRO A 156 -13.07 -27.19 -0.81
CA PRO A 156 -13.59 -28.08 0.23
C PRO A 156 -12.51 -28.61 1.20
N ASN A 157 -11.23 -28.46 0.85
CA ASN A 157 -10.11 -28.87 1.70
C ASN A 157 -9.62 -27.73 2.61
N ALA A 158 -10.08 -26.49 2.39
CA ALA A 158 -9.65 -25.34 3.19
C ALA A 158 -9.95 -25.54 4.67
N LYS A 159 -8.92 -25.32 5.52
CA LYS A 159 -9.00 -25.53 6.97
C LYS A 159 -8.27 -24.44 7.72
N TRP A 160 -8.78 -24.15 8.89
CA TRP A 160 -8.09 -23.37 9.90
C TRP A 160 -6.92 -24.15 10.51
N ASN A 161 -5.96 -23.45 11.10
CA ASN A 161 -4.79 -24.09 11.73
C ASN A 161 -5.10 -24.84 13.04
N ASP A 162 -6.29 -24.70 13.59
CA ASP A 162 -6.83 -25.50 14.69
C ASP A 162 -7.52 -26.81 14.21
N GLY A 163 -7.66 -26.99 12.89
CA GLY A 163 -8.18 -28.20 12.25
C GLY A 163 -9.64 -28.09 11.79
N GLU A 164 -10.39 -27.08 12.23
CA GLU A 164 -11.77 -26.87 11.79
C GLU A 164 -11.83 -26.50 10.28
N PRO A 165 -12.85 -26.95 9.53
CA PRO A 165 -13.00 -26.59 8.12
C PRO A 165 -13.36 -25.11 7.97
N LEU A 166 -12.81 -24.46 6.93
CA LEU A 166 -13.29 -23.16 6.48
C LEU A 166 -14.54 -23.37 5.64
N THR A 167 -15.60 -22.62 5.93
CA THR A 167 -16.89 -22.75 5.27
C THR A 167 -17.45 -21.42 4.77
N SER A 168 -18.47 -21.49 3.92
CA SER A 168 -19.25 -20.31 3.48
C SER A 168 -19.88 -19.55 4.65
N GLU A 169 -20.13 -20.19 5.79
CA GLU A 169 -20.63 -19.54 7.01
C GLU A 169 -19.58 -18.63 7.66
N ASP A 170 -18.28 -18.98 7.60
CA ASP A 170 -17.19 -18.12 8.07
C ASP A 170 -17.10 -16.85 7.21
N PHE A 171 -17.22 -17.01 5.89
CA PHE A 171 -17.27 -15.89 4.96
C PHE A 171 -18.47 -14.99 5.22
N LYS A 172 -19.69 -15.55 5.29
CA LYS A 172 -20.92 -14.82 5.60
C LYS A 172 -20.79 -14.05 6.91
N PHE A 173 -20.34 -14.71 7.97
CA PHE A 173 -20.08 -14.07 9.25
C PHE A 173 -19.14 -12.86 9.12
N SER A 174 -18.02 -13.05 8.43
CA SER A 174 -17.00 -12.03 8.26
C SER A 174 -17.49 -10.80 7.48
N VAL A 175 -18.30 -11.01 6.44
CA VAL A 175 -18.90 -9.94 5.65
C VAL A 175 -19.96 -9.19 6.45
N LEU A 176 -20.89 -9.91 7.09
CA LEU A 176 -21.97 -9.31 7.85
C LEU A 176 -21.46 -8.56 9.08
N LEU A 177 -20.43 -9.08 9.75
CA LEU A 177 -19.79 -8.37 10.87
C LEU A 177 -19.30 -6.97 10.44
N ARG A 178 -18.67 -6.85 9.27
CA ARG A 178 -18.20 -5.57 8.75
C ARG A 178 -19.31 -4.70 8.20
N ARG A 179 -20.27 -5.29 7.47
CA ARG A 179 -21.43 -4.56 6.91
C ARG A 179 -22.24 -3.86 8.00
N ASP A 180 -22.48 -4.59 9.09
CA ASP A 180 -23.36 -4.14 10.17
C ASP A 180 -22.59 -3.23 11.16
N ASN A 181 -21.25 -3.21 11.09
CA ASN A 181 -20.35 -2.39 11.93
C ASN A 181 -19.34 -1.60 11.07
N PRO A 182 -19.78 -0.61 10.28
CA PRO A 182 -18.92 0.12 9.36
C PRO A 182 -17.84 0.97 10.05
N ALA A 183 -17.89 1.10 11.37
CA ALA A 183 -16.85 1.76 12.18
C ALA A 183 -15.63 0.85 12.44
N LEU A 184 -15.74 -0.46 12.23
CA LEU A 184 -14.62 -1.40 12.31
C LEU A 184 -13.69 -1.23 11.10
N LEU A 185 -12.41 -1.45 11.30
CA LEU A 185 -11.45 -1.48 10.19
C LEU A 185 -11.74 -2.66 9.24
N GLY A 186 -11.32 -2.54 8.00
CA GLY A 186 -11.33 -3.67 7.07
C GLY A 186 -12.54 -3.79 6.15
N GLY A 187 -13.14 -2.68 5.72
CA GLY A 187 -13.93 -2.70 4.50
C GLY A 187 -15.45 -2.91 4.63
N GLY A 188 -16.05 -2.39 5.70
CA GLY A 188 -17.51 -2.43 5.81
C GLY A 188 -18.29 -1.60 4.79
N GLY A 189 -17.63 -0.62 4.13
CA GLY A 189 -18.29 0.35 3.26
C GLY A 189 -18.99 -0.27 2.05
N ASN A 190 -18.25 -1.01 1.21
CA ASN A 190 -18.85 -1.64 0.01
C ASN A 190 -19.87 -2.73 0.40
N ALA A 191 -19.58 -3.51 1.44
CA ALA A 191 -20.53 -4.49 1.93
C ALA A 191 -21.87 -3.84 2.34
N LYS A 192 -21.83 -2.71 3.05
CA LYS A 192 -23.01 -1.94 3.45
C LYS A 192 -23.78 -1.37 2.26
N ASP A 193 -23.06 -0.85 1.26
CA ASP A 193 -23.65 -0.16 0.11
C ASP A 193 -24.27 -1.12 -0.90
N PHE A 194 -23.79 -2.36 -0.97
CA PHE A 194 -24.16 -3.28 -2.04
C PHE A 194 -24.78 -4.60 -1.55
N ILE A 195 -24.41 -5.14 -0.39
CA ILE A 195 -24.84 -6.47 0.02
C ILE A 195 -26.15 -6.40 0.81
N ALA A 196 -27.24 -6.87 0.21
CA ALA A 196 -28.56 -6.97 0.86
C ALA A 196 -28.62 -8.21 1.75
N ASN A 197 -28.20 -9.37 1.23
CA ASN A 197 -28.24 -10.66 1.93
C ASN A 197 -27.11 -11.58 1.48
N ILE A 198 -26.82 -12.62 2.27
CA ILE A 198 -25.88 -13.70 1.90
C ILE A 198 -26.54 -15.03 2.24
N GLN A 199 -26.70 -15.88 1.23
CA GLN A 199 -27.12 -17.26 1.41
C GLN A 199 -25.91 -18.20 1.42
N THR A 200 -25.99 -19.25 2.22
CA THR A 200 -24.98 -20.29 2.35
C THR A 200 -25.67 -21.66 2.22
N PRO A 201 -26.08 -22.06 0.98
CA PRO A 201 -26.85 -23.27 0.77
C PRO A 201 -26.10 -24.55 1.10
N ASP A 202 -24.80 -24.51 1.07
CA ASP A 202 -23.88 -25.57 1.46
C ASP A 202 -22.56 -25.00 1.99
N PRO A 203 -21.69 -25.80 2.65
CA PRO A 203 -20.45 -25.30 3.24
C PRO A 203 -19.46 -24.66 2.26
N GLN A 204 -19.57 -24.93 0.97
CA GLN A 204 -18.66 -24.44 -0.06
C GLN A 204 -19.23 -23.30 -0.89
N THR A 205 -20.51 -22.92 -0.70
CA THR A 205 -21.15 -21.92 -1.57
C THR A 205 -21.66 -20.73 -0.77
N ALA A 206 -21.22 -19.53 -1.12
CA ALA A 206 -21.82 -18.28 -0.65
C ALA A 206 -22.41 -17.50 -1.83
N ILE A 207 -23.68 -17.11 -1.72
CA ILE A 207 -24.41 -16.34 -2.71
C ILE A 207 -24.74 -14.96 -2.11
N LEU A 208 -24.11 -13.92 -2.65
CA LEU A 208 -24.34 -12.54 -2.26
C LEU A 208 -25.46 -11.96 -3.11
N GLU A 209 -26.54 -11.55 -2.47
CA GLU A 209 -27.63 -10.81 -3.09
C GLU A 209 -27.34 -9.31 -2.96
N LEU A 210 -27.26 -8.62 -4.10
CA LEU A 210 -26.90 -7.20 -4.12
C LEU A 210 -28.15 -6.32 -4.20
N SER A 211 -28.13 -5.20 -3.51
CA SER A 211 -29.20 -4.19 -3.53
C SER A 211 -29.28 -3.43 -4.85
N LYS A 212 -28.22 -3.48 -5.65
CA LYS A 212 -28.08 -2.85 -6.97
C LYS A 212 -26.95 -3.56 -7.74
N PRO A 213 -26.93 -3.50 -9.08
CA PRO A 213 -25.86 -4.08 -9.88
C PRO A 213 -24.47 -3.60 -9.45
N ASN A 214 -23.52 -4.54 -9.34
CA ASN A 214 -22.09 -4.22 -9.14
C ASN A 214 -21.18 -5.29 -9.75
N PRO A 215 -20.67 -5.11 -10.97
CA PRO A 215 -19.79 -6.07 -11.65
C PRO A 215 -18.37 -6.10 -11.09
N ARG A 216 -18.04 -5.22 -10.12
CA ARG A 216 -16.69 -5.07 -9.52
C ARG A 216 -16.61 -5.49 -8.06
N LEU A 217 -17.70 -5.96 -7.44
CA LEU A 217 -17.70 -6.28 -6.01
C LEU A 217 -16.67 -7.38 -5.66
N HIS A 218 -16.38 -8.30 -6.59
CA HIS A 218 -15.39 -9.35 -6.39
C HIS A 218 -13.97 -8.81 -6.17
N TYR A 219 -13.66 -7.57 -6.60
CA TYR A 219 -12.35 -6.94 -6.37
C TYR A 219 -12.02 -6.78 -4.87
N ASP A 220 -13.03 -6.61 -4.03
CA ASP A 220 -12.84 -6.51 -2.58
C ASP A 220 -12.25 -7.79 -1.96
N TYR A 221 -12.37 -8.91 -2.67
CA TYR A 221 -11.97 -10.25 -2.22
C TYR A 221 -10.71 -10.77 -2.90
N ILE A 222 -10.05 -9.94 -3.70
CA ILE A 222 -8.81 -10.27 -4.40
C ILE A 222 -7.64 -9.59 -3.69
N CYS A 223 -6.65 -10.36 -3.26
CA CYS A 223 -5.38 -9.82 -2.79
C CYS A 223 -4.53 -9.41 -3.99
N SER A 224 -4.40 -8.12 -4.22
CA SER A 224 -3.61 -7.54 -5.31
C SER A 224 -2.30 -6.93 -4.80
N ILE A 225 -2.36 -5.73 -4.23
CA ILE A 225 -1.19 -4.98 -3.74
C ILE A 225 -0.89 -5.38 -2.29
N VAL A 226 -1.85 -5.14 -1.39
CA VAL A 226 -1.73 -5.44 0.03
C VAL A 226 -2.82 -6.44 0.46
N ALA A 227 -2.91 -6.67 1.76
CA ALA A 227 -3.96 -7.48 2.34
C ALA A 227 -5.35 -7.09 1.83
N SER A 228 -6.15 -8.10 1.51
CA SER A 228 -7.52 -7.97 1.07
C SER A 228 -8.49 -8.33 2.21
N PHE A 229 -9.71 -8.71 1.84
CA PHE A 229 -10.72 -9.15 2.78
C PHE A 229 -10.27 -10.39 3.56
N ASP A 230 -10.24 -10.28 4.90
CA ASP A 230 -9.86 -11.33 5.81
C ASP A 230 -11.10 -12.12 6.26
N ILE A 231 -11.15 -13.40 5.94
CA ILE A 231 -12.17 -14.32 6.48
C ILE A 231 -11.76 -14.64 7.92
N LEU A 232 -12.71 -14.55 8.85
CA LEU A 232 -12.51 -14.82 10.27
C LEU A 232 -13.14 -16.14 10.66
N PRO A 233 -12.51 -16.93 11.55
CA PRO A 233 -13.08 -18.18 12.05
C PRO A 233 -14.32 -17.90 12.92
N LYS A 234 -15.51 -18.12 12.36
CA LYS A 234 -16.80 -17.85 13.03
C LYS A 234 -16.89 -18.51 14.40
N HIS A 235 -16.44 -19.77 14.50
CA HIS A 235 -16.51 -20.57 15.74
C HIS A 235 -15.76 -19.93 16.94
N ILE A 236 -14.82 -19.01 16.65
CA ILE A 236 -14.10 -18.20 17.65
C ILE A 236 -14.75 -16.83 17.79
N TRP A 237 -14.81 -16.07 16.67
CA TRP A 237 -15.13 -14.66 16.66
C TRP A 237 -16.59 -14.34 16.99
N GLU A 238 -17.54 -15.26 16.76
CA GLU A 238 -18.96 -15.06 17.11
C GLU A 238 -19.21 -14.92 18.63
N LYS A 239 -18.24 -15.34 19.46
CA LYS A 239 -18.32 -15.30 20.92
C LYS A 239 -17.61 -14.09 21.53
N GLU A 240 -16.90 -13.34 20.71
CA GLU A 240 -16.00 -12.27 21.13
C GLU A 240 -16.54 -10.89 20.79
N ASP A 241 -16.14 -9.87 21.55
CA ASP A 241 -16.34 -8.47 21.21
C ASP A 241 -15.26 -8.04 20.19
N PRO A 242 -15.63 -7.75 18.93
CA PRO A 242 -14.65 -7.47 17.89
C PRO A 242 -13.83 -6.20 18.14
N THR A 243 -14.25 -5.33 19.08
CA THR A 243 -13.50 -4.13 19.46
C THR A 243 -12.47 -4.35 20.57
N LYS A 244 -12.49 -5.51 21.23
CA LYS A 244 -11.64 -5.83 22.39
C LYS A 244 -10.86 -7.12 22.24
N PHE A 245 -11.35 -8.03 21.41
CA PHE A 245 -10.71 -9.32 21.20
C PHE A 245 -9.30 -9.14 20.63
N LYS A 246 -8.31 -9.79 21.25
CA LYS A 246 -6.92 -9.67 20.83
C LYS A 246 -6.52 -10.61 19.71
N ASP A 247 -7.31 -11.68 19.49
CA ASP A 247 -7.02 -12.71 18.50
C ASP A 247 -5.57 -13.24 18.64
N ASN A 248 -5.20 -13.65 19.84
CA ASN A 248 -3.85 -14.08 20.16
C ASN A 248 -3.85 -15.35 21.02
N PRO A 249 -3.36 -16.52 20.53
CA PRO A 249 -2.77 -16.70 19.19
C PRO A 249 -3.84 -16.64 18.08
N PRO A 250 -3.49 -16.14 16.89
CA PRO A 250 -4.44 -16.04 15.80
C PRO A 250 -4.71 -17.40 15.16
N VAL A 251 -5.98 -17.70 14.87
CA VAL A 251 -6.39 -18.86 14.08
C VAL A 251 -6.64 -18.41 12.65
N ARG A 252 -5.85 -18.94 11.70
CA ARG A 252 -5.90 -18.62 10.27
C ARG A 252 -5.58 -19.85 9.43
N THR A 253 -5.62 -19.71 8.11
CA THR A 253 -5.50 -20.82 7.16
C THR A 253 -4.09 -21.04 6.61
N GLY A 254 -3.16 -20.10 6.84
CA GLY A 254 -1.88 -20.00 6.14
C GLY A 254 -0.88 -21.13 6.38
N PRO A 255 0.19 -21.15 5.54
CA PRO A 255 1.24 -22.16 5.61
C PRO A 255 2.10 -22.06 6.88
N TYR A 256 2.03 -20.93 7.57
CA TYR A 256 2.68 -20.71 8.86
C TYR A 256 1.65 -20.28 9.91
N MET A 257 2.03 -20.46 11.17
CA MET A 257 1.29 -20.00 12.34
C MET A 257 2.21 -19.25 13.28
N LEU A 258 1.67 -18.32 14.07
CA LEU A 258 2.45 -17.61 15.08
C LEU A 258 3.00 -18.58 16.10
N ASP A 259 4.33 -18.62 16.27
CA ASP A 259 5.00 -19.33 17.36
C ASP A 259 5.25 -18.40 18.54
N LYS A 260 5.86 -17.22 18.27
CA LYS A 260 6.19 -16.22 19.31
C LYS A 260 6.13 -14.80 18.79
N ALA A 261 5.66 -13.91 19.65
CA ALA A 261 5.89 -12.46 19.53
C ALA A 261 6.85 -12.02 20.66
N ILE A 262 7.99 -11.41 20.31
CA ILE A 262 9.05 -11.03 21.23
C ILE A 262 9.26 -9.52 21.18
N PRO A 263 8.48 -8.72 21.95
CA PRO A 263 8.47 -7.26 21.86
C PRO A 263 9.81 -6.59 22.14
N ASN A 264 10.55 -7.08 23.12
CA ASN A 264 11.86 -6.53 23.51
C ASN A 264 12.96 -6.76 22.46
N GLN A 265 12.77 -7.69 21.54
CA GLN A 265 13.66 -7.95 20.39
C GLN A 265 13.06 -7.44 19.08
N LYS A 266 11.88 -6.80 19.12
CA LYS A 266 11.11 -6.37 17.96
C LYS A 266 11.05 -7.49 16.91
N MET A 267 10.52 -8.66 17.30
CA MET A 267 10.57 -9.88 16.50
C MET A 267 9.25 -10.65 16.56
N TYR A 268 8.80 -11.14 15.40
CA TYR A 268 7.81 -12.19 15.28
C TYR A 268 8.44 -13.46 14.73
N VAL A 269 8.11 -14.59 15.32
CA VAL A 269 8.53 -15.92 14.88
C VAL A 269 7.30 -16.68 14.40
N TYR A 270 7.31 -17.06 13.14
CA TYR A 270 6.29 -17.90 12.55
C TYR A 270 6.85 -19.30 12.30
N LYS A 271 6.08 -20.31 12.66
CA LYS A 271 6.43 -21.74 12.50
C LYS A 271 5.56 -22.36 11.42
N LYS A 272 6.14 -23.21 10.59
CA LYS A 272 5.43 -23.95 9.55
C LYS A 272 4.22 -24.69 10.16
N ASN A 273 3.06 -24.55 9.52
CA ASN A 273 1.83 -25.24 9.93
C ASN A 273 1.91 -26.72 9.51
N PRO A 274 2.02 -27.69 10.45
CA PRO A 274 2.16 -29.09 10.11
C PRO A 274 0.91 -29.65 9.41
N ASN A 275 -0.25 -29.04 9.66
CA ASN A 275 -1.55 -29.44 9.13
C ASN A 275 -2.06 -28.52 8.03
N TYR A 276 -1.15 -27.80 7.36
CA TYR A 276 -1.52 -26.88 6.29
C TYR A 276 -2.34 -27.58 5.20
N TRP A 277 -3.48 -27.02 4.89
CA TRP A 277 -4.47 -27.63 4.02
C TRP A 277 -4.04 -27.74 2.56
N ASN A 278 -3.23 -26.77 2.06
CA ASN A 278 -2.91 -26.63 0.63
C ASN A 278 -1.47 -27.03 0.30
N LYS A 279 -0.92 -28.03 0.96
CA LYS A 279 0.45 -28.53 0.72
C LYS A 279 0.70 -28.96 -0.73
N ALA A 280 -0.34 -29.35 -1.46
CA ALA A 280 -0.21 -29.72 -2.85
C ALA A 280 0.21 -28.56 -3.76
N LYS A 281 -0.23 -27.33 -3.45
CA LYS A 281 0.13 -26.12 -4.20
C LYS A 281 1.30 -25.34 -3.59
N LEU A 282 1.44 -25.39 -2.26
CA LEU A 282 2.43 -24.61 -1.52
C LEU A 282 2.92 -25.38 -0.29
N ASP A 283 4.14 -25.90 -0.34
CA ASP A 283 4.80 -26.57 0.78
C ASP A 283 6.19 -25.98 1.04
N PRO A 284 6.28 -24.82 1.72
CA PRO A 284 7.55 -24.14 1.92
C PRO A 284 8.60 -25.01 2.63
N ALA A 285 9.85 -24.96 2.16
CA ALA A 285 10.95 -25.69 2.81
C ALA A 285 11.36 -25.12 4.18
N PRO A 286 11.37 -23.79 4.41
CA PRO A 286 11.71 -23.23 5.72
C PRO A 286 10.76 -23.72 6.83
N GLU A 287 11.32 -24.16 7.95
CA GLU A 287 10.53 -24.53 9.13
C GLU A 287 10.03 -23.30 9.90
N PHE A 288 10.80 -22.21 9.82
CA PHE A 288 10.50 -20.94 10.48
C PHE A 288 10.68 -19.75 9.53
N VAL A 289 9.87 -18.72 9.72
CA VAL A 289 10.04 -17.40 9.13
C VAL A 289 10.07 -16.38 10.26
N ILE A 290 11.09 -15.56 10.31
CA ILE A 290 11.23 -14.51 11.31
C ILE A 290 11.15 -13.15 10.63
N PHE A 291 10.30 -12.28 11.17
CA PHE A 291 10.29 -10.86 10.89
C PHE A 291 10.90 -10.14 12.08
N GLN A 292 11.97 -9.40 11.87
CA GLN A 292 12.64 -8.66 12.94
C GLN A 292 13.07 -7.27 12.51
N SER A 293 13.17 -6.36 13.48
CA SER A 293 13.69 -5.02 13.25
C SER A 293 15.18 -5.08 12.94
N THR A 294 15.59 -4.36 11.89
CA THR A 294 16.99 -4.23 11.50
C THR A 294 17.66 -3.04 12.17
N ALA A 295 18.98 -2.93 11.99
CA ALA A 295 19.76 -1.76 12.35
C ALA A 295 19.25 -0.50 11.62
N THR A 296 19.34 0.63 12.29
CA THR A 296 18.87 1.94 11.81
C THR A 296 19.84 2.63 10.85
N SER A 297 21.09 2.15 10.70
CA SER A 297 22.06 2.69 9.76
C SER A 297 22.34 1.69 8.64
N GLN A 298 22.55 2.19 7.43
CA GLN A 298 22.87 1.36 6.25
C GLN A 298 24.22 0.63 6.38
N ASP A 299 25.21 1.26 7.03
CA ASP A 299 26.48 0.59 7.35
C ASP A 299 26.28 -0.65 8.22
N ALA A 300 25.51 -0.53 9.30
CA ALA A 300 25.21 -1.65 10.19
C ALA A 300 24.36 -2.73 9.49
N ALA A 301 23.37 -2.32 8.68
CA ALA A 301 22.55 -3.24 7.88
C ALA A 301 23.40 -4.00 6.86
N SER A 302 24.32 -3.32 6.17
CA SER A 302 25.27 -3.94 5.22
C SER A 302 26.16 -4.97 5.90
N GLN A 303 26.72 -4.65 7.06
CA GLN A 303 27.54 -5.59 7.83
C GLN A 303 26.74 -6.80 8.34
N ALA A 304 25.51 -6.59 8.81
CA ALA A 304 24.63 -7.67 9.23
C ALA A 304 24.25 -8.59 8.05
N PHE A 305 23.99 -7.99 6.88
CA PHE A 305 23.73 -8.71 5.64
C PHE A 305 24.95 -9.56 5.22
N LYS A 306 26.16 -8.99 5.28
CA LYS A 306 27.42 -9.69 4.99
C LYS A 306 27.67 -10.88 5.93
N ARG A 307 27.24 -10.78 7.19
CA ARG A 307 27.27 -11.89 8.16
C ARG A 307 26.09 -12.86 8.03
N ALA A 308 25.22 -12.68 7.03
CA ALA A 308 24.00 -13.46 6.82
C ALA A 308 23.09 -13.51 8.06
N GLU A 309 22.97 -12.37 8.75
CA GLU A 309 22.02 -12.20 9.85
C GLU A 309 20.57 -11.99 9.33
N PHE A 310 20.44 -11.66 8.03
CA PHE A 310 19.17 -11.58 7.31
C PHE A 310 19.27 -12.30 5.97
N ASP A 311 18.15 -12.83 5.50
CA ASP A 311 18.01 -13.34 4.13
C ASP A 311 17.37 -12.30 3.20
N VAL A 312 16.47 -11.46 3.76
CA VAL A 312 15.88 -10.31 3.10
C VAL A 312 16.14 -9.08 3.97
N GLY A 313 16.66 -8.01 3.40
CA GLY A 313 16.98 -6.80 4.17
C GLY A 313 16.92 -5.54 3.32
N SER A 314 16.74 -4.41 3.98
CA SER A 314 16.85 -3.09 3.38
C SER A 314 18.33 -2.72 3.23
N LEU A 315 18.82 -2.73 2.00
CA LEU A 315 20.09 -2.11 1.62
C LEU A 315 19.81 -0.93 0.71
N ASP A 316 20.61 0.12 0.78
CA ASP A 316 20.66 1.09 -0.30
C ASP A 316 21.64 0.61 -1.38
N GLU A 317 21.55 1.18 -2.56
CA GLU A 317 22.39 0.75 -3.68
C GLU A 317 23.87 1.07 -3.50
N GLN A 318 24.22 2.10 -2.74
CA GLN A 318 25.60 2.42 -2.46
C GLN A 318 26.27 1.27 -1.71
N HIS A 319 25.60 0.76 -0.65
CA HIS A 319 26.10 -0.36 0.14
C HIS A 319 26.01 -1.69 -0.63
N ALA A 320 24.99 -1.89 -1.46
CA ALA A 320 24.90 -3.06 -2.33
C ALA A 320 26.04 -3.07 -3.37
N LYS A 321 26.38 -1.93 -3.99
CA LYS A 321 27.56 -1.78 -4.88
C LYS A 321 28.86 -2.04 -4.14
N GLN A 322 28.99 -1.53 -2.92
CA GLN A 322 30.16 -1.78 -2.10
C GLN A 322 30.34 -3.27 -1.81
N LEU A 323 29.29 -3.98 -1.38
CA LEU A 323 29.34 -5.42 -1.15
C LEU A 323 29.78 -6.17 -2.40
N ARG A 324 29.24 -5.83 -3.58
CA ARG A 324 29.66 -6.42 -4.86
C ARG A 324 31.14 -6.13 -5.18
N SER A 325 31.60 -4.89 -4.97
CA SER A 325 32.98 -4.50 -5.21
C SER A 325 33.98 -5.18 -4.25
N GLU A 326 33.52 -5.54 -3.06
CA GLU A 326 34.30 -6.34 -2.08
C GLU A 326 34.27 -7.85 -2.38
N GLY A 327 33.60 -8.27 -3.48
CA GLY A 327 33.51 -9.67 -3.89
C GLY A 327 32.48 -10.49 -3.11
N TYR A 328 31.48 -9.86 -2.51
CA TYR A 328 30.41 -10.59 -1.83
C TYR A 328 29.42 -11.20 -2.83
N GLU A 329 29.60 -12.47 -3.14
CA GLU A 329 28.88 -13.21 -4.18
C GLU A 329 27.46 -13.69 -3.72
N LYS A 330 27.13 -13.56 -2.43
CA LYS A 330 25.87 -14.06 -1.87
C LYS A 330 24.71 -13.05 -1.96
N LEU A 331 24.94 -11.90 -2.57
CA LEU A 331 23.93 -10.87 -2.77
C LEU A 331 23.26 -11.03 -4.13
N ILE A 332 21.95 -11.30 -4.13
CA ILE A 332 21.07 -11.09 -5.28
C ILE A 332 20.44 -9.70 -5.17
N THR A 333 20.43 -8.99 -6.28
CA THR A 333 19.69 -7.74 -6.45
C THR A 333 18.64 -7.97 -7.54
N THR A 334 17.38 -7.83 -7.20
CA THR A 334 16.26 -8.04 -8.13
C THR A 334 15.55 -6.72 -8.33
N PRO A 335 15.85 -5.98 -9.40
CA PRO A 335 15.05 -4.82 -9.78
C PRO A 335 13.63 -5.28 -10.14
N PHE A 336 12.64 -4.54 -9.70
CA PHE A 336 11.26 -4.84 -10.06
C PHE A 336 10.43 -3.57 -10.17
N ASN A 337 9.44 -3.62 -11.03
CA ASN A 337 8.46 -2.57 -11.14
C ASN A 337 7.45 -2.70 -9.99
N ASP A 338 7.43 -1.71 -9.12
CA ASP A 338 6.46 -1.65 -8.02
C ASP A 338 5.08 -1.22 -8.57
N PRO A 339 3.97 -1.79 -8.11
CA PRO A 339 2.64 -1.43 -8.61
C PRO A 339 2.21 0.01 -8.36
N CYS A 340 3.00 0.78 -7.65
CA CYS A 340 2.71 2.16 -7.27
C CYS A 340 3.70 3.15 -7.92
N PRO A 341 3.44 3.64 -9.16
CA PRO A 341 4.26 4.68 -9.76
C PRO A 341 4.40 5.91 -8.86
N ARG A 342 5.48 6.67 -9.03
CA ARG A 342 5.67 7.95 -8.33
C ARG A 342 4.97 9.06 -9.07
N ALA A 343 4.28 9.92 -8.32
CA ALA A 343 3.43 10.96 -8.87
C ALA A 343 3.42 12.23 -8.00
N LEU A 344 2.96 13.32 -8.61
CA LEU A 344 2.64 14.56 -7.93
C LEU A 344 1.12 14.72 -7.87
N TRP A 345 0.60 15.06 -6.72
CA TRP A 345 -0.83 15.18 -6.44
C TRP A 345 -1.18 16.64 -6.13
N PRO A 346 -1.60 17.43 -7.12
CA PRO A 346 -1.99 18.81 -6.92
C PRO A 346 -3.38 18.93 -6.26
N ASN A 347 -3.57 19.93 -5.43
CA ASN A 347 -4.83 20.19 -4.74
C ASN A 347 -5.74 21.11 -5.56
N HIS A 348 -6.96 20.69 -5.83
CA HIS A 348 -7.95 21.43 -6.64
C HIS A 348 -8.81 22.41 -5.83
N ASP A 349 -8.68 22.47 -4.50
CA ASP A 349 -9.51 23.37 -3.70
C ASP A 349 -9.14 24.86 -3.96
N PRO A 350 -10.10 25.73 -4.30
CA PRO A 350 -9.86 27.15 -4.55
C PRO A 350 -9.12 27.90 -3.44
N ALA A 351 -9.19 27.42 -2.19
CA ALA A 351 -8.46 28.00 -1.07
C ALA A 351 -6.92 27.81 -1.18
N ARG A 352 -6.45 26.95 -2.10
CA ARG A 352 -5.02 26.67 -2.29
C ARG A 352 -4.33 27.59 -3.33
N GLY A 353 -5.02 28.62 -3.78
CA GLY A 353 -4.44 29.65 -4.65
C GLY A 353 -4.20 29.17 -6.09
N ILE A 354 -3.01 29.45 -6.65
CA ILE A 354 -2.72 29.16 -8.05
C ILE A 354 -2.81 27.67 -8.39
N ILE A 355 -2.48 26.80 -7.43
CA ILE A 355 -2.49 25.34 -7.66
C ILE A 355 -3.88 24.77 -7.95
N SER A 356 -4.95 25.46 -7.52
CA SER A 356 -6.31 25.02 -7.76
C SER A 356 -6.78 25.20 -9.23
N ASP A 357 -6.03 25.91 -10.05
CA ASP A 357 -6.34 26.02 -11.49
C ASP A 357 -5.75 24.81 -12.23
N PRO A 358 -6.57 24.00 -12.95
CA PRO A 358 -6.07 22.80 -13.65
C PRO A 358 -4.94 23.07 -14.63
N ARG A 359 -4.88 24.28 -15.23
CA ARG A 359 -3.77 24.67 -16.11
C ARG A 359 -2.44 24.71 -15.36
N MET A 360 -2.45 25.01 -14.05
CA MET A 360 -1.23 24.95 -13.24
C MET A 360 -0.70 23.51 -13.10
N HIS A 361 -1.56 22.50 -13.16
CA HIS A 361 -1.12 21.11 -13.16
C HIS A 361 -0.35 20.76 -14.44
N HIS A 362 -0.79 21.28 -15.59
CA HIS A 362 -0.04 21.17 -16.85
C HIS A 362 1.29 21.93 -16.78
N VAL A 363 1.32 23.13 -16.18
CA VAL A 363 2.58 23.86 -15.91
C VAL A 363 3.55 22.98 -15.12
N ILE A 364 3.08 22.36 -14.03
CA ILE A 364 3.91 21.48 -13.21
C ILE A 364 4.37 20.28 -14.03
N SER A 365 3.49 19.69 -14.85
CA SER A 365 3.84 18.58 -15.73
C SER A 365 4.94 18.95 -16.72
N TYR A 366 4.86 20.15 -17.35
CA TYR A 366 5.90 20.68 -18.25
C TYR A 366 7.21 21.02 -17.53
N LEU A 367 7.17 21.28 -16.22
CA LEU A 367 8.36 21.53 -15.38
C LEU A 367 8.92 20.27 -14.74
N THR A 368 8.30 19.12 -14.98
CA THR A 368 8.74 17.82 -14.44
C THR A 368 9.63 17.11 -15.46
N ASP A 369 10.95 17.17 -15.24
CA ASP A 369 11.95 16.49 -16.06
C ASP A 369 12.01 14.99 -15.67
N ARG A 370 11.14 14.20 -16.27
CA ARG A 370 10.94 12.79 -15.97
C ARG A 370 12.18 11.93 -16.27
N ASP A 371 12.87 12.24 -17.37
CA ASP A 371 14.08 11.52 -17.77
C ASP A 371 15.24 11.77 -16.78
N LYS A 372 15.41 13.01 -16.36
CA LYS A 372 16.41 13.36 -15.34
C LYS A 372 16.07 12.70 -14.00
N ILE A 373 14.80 12.75 -13.59
CA ILE A 373 14.32 12.14 -12.35
C ILE A 373 14.55 10.62 -12.40
N GLY A 374 14.14 9.95 -13.48
CA GLY A 374 14.28 8.51 -13.63
C GLY A 374 15.73 8.00 -13.59
N LYS A 375 16.70 8.87 -13.98
CA LYS A 375 18.14 8.57 -13.90
C LYS A 375 18.77 8.86 -12.55
N SER A 376 18.10 9.60 -11.68
CA SER A 376 18.69 10.11 -10.44
C SER A 376 18.08 9.55 -9.16
N VAL A 377 16.85 9.05 -9.21
CA VAL A 377 16.10 8.67 -8.00
C VAL A 377 16.50 7.30 -7.49
N TRP A 378 16.69 6.34 -8.40
CA TRP A 378 17.11 4.98 -8.06
C TRP A 378 18.36 4.58 -8.84
N PRO A 379 19.03 3.52 -8.38
CA PRO A 379 20.26 3.05 -9.02
C PRO A 379 20.04 2.43 -10.40
N VAL A 380 18.84 1.95 -10.65
CA VAL A 380 18.41 1.44 -11.96
C VAL A 380 17.59 2.52 -12.65
N GLU A 381 17.91 2.81 -13.90
CA GLU A 381 17.17 3.78 -14.69
C GLU A 381 15.68 3.39 -14.72
N THR A 382 14.84 4.34 -14.36
CA THR A 382 13.41 4.14 -14.22
C THR A 382 12.68 4.91 -15.31
N PRO A 383 11.83 4.26 -16.12
CA PRO A 383 11.16 4.92 -17.22
C PRO A 383 10.15 5.98 -16.73
N PRO A 384 9.94 7.06 -17.51
CA PRO A 384 8.84 7.97 -17.31
C PRO A 384 7.49 7.26 -17.23
N ALA A 385 6.61 7.71 -16.35
CA ALA A 385 5.23 7.24 -16.30
C ALA A 385 4.34 8.12 -17.16
N GLN A 386 3.70 7.54 -18.18
CA GLN A 386 2.67 8.21 -18.97
C GLN A 386 1.30 8.05 -18.32
N TYR A 387 1.01 6.86 -17.76
CA TYR A 387 -0.23 6.56 -17.05
C TYR A 387 -0.02 6.59 -15.53
N PRO A 388 -1.09 6.85 -14.74
CA PRO A 388 -1.02 6.84 -13.27
C PRO A 388 -1.11 5.43 -12.67
N TRP A 389 -0.68 4.41 -13.39
CA TRP A 389 -0.59 3.02 -12.98
C TRP A 389 0.70 2.37 -13.48
N ALA A 390 1.04 1.23 -12.89
CA ALA A 390 2.24 0.49 -13.26
C ALA A 390 2.11 -0.08 -14.69
N ASN A 391 3.22 -0.04 -15.43
CA ASN A 391 3.31 -0.54 -16.80
C ASN A 391 3.53 -2.07 -16.87
N TYR A 392 2.76 -2.83 -16.09
CA TYR A 392 2.72 -4.27 -16.17
C TYR A 392 2.03 -4.76 -17.44
N ASP A 393 2.40 -5.94 -17.94
CA ASP A 393 1.74 -6.57 -19.08
C ASP A 393 0.23 -6.72 -18.85
N GLY A 394 -0.19 -7.08 -17.63
CA GLY A 394 -1.59 -7.14 -17.24
C GLY A 394 -2.36 -5.82 -17.33
N ASN A 395 -1.67 -4.68 -17.32
CA ASN A 395 -2.25 -3.35 -17.43
C ASN A 395 -2.25 -2.77 -18.85
N GLN A 396 -1.48 -3.33 -19.77
CA GLN A 396 -1.37 -2.81 -21.16
C GLN A 396 -2.71 -2.74 -21.87
N LYS A 397 -3.63 -3.66 -21.56
CA LYS A 397 -4.99 -3.67 -22.11
C LYS A 397 -5.80 -2.42 -21.76
N TRP A 398 -5.39 -1.67 -20.75
CA TRP A 398 -6.03 -0.43 -20.30
C TRP A 398 -5.39 0.83 -20.87
N GLU A 399 -4.30 0.69 -21.59
CA GLU A 399 -3.65 1.82 -22.23
C GLU A 399 -4.44 2.30 -23.44
N ILE A 400 -4.58 3.61 -23.57
CA ILE A 400 -5.28 4.25 -24.69
C ILE A 400 -4.31 5.26 -25.33
N PRO A 401 -3.42 4.81 -26.22
CA PRO A 401 -2.37 5.64 -26.81
C PRO A 401 -2.90 6.90 -27.48
N ALA A 402 -4.04 6.83 -28.16
CA ALA A 402 -4.63 8.00 -28.84
C ALA A 402 -4.95 9.15 -27.86
N VAL A 403 -5.34 8.85 -26.62
CA VAL A 403 -5.56 9.87 -25.57
C VAL A 403 -4.23 10.29 -24.98
N ALA A 404 -3.35 9.34 -24.64
CA ALA A 404 -2.05 9.64 -24.04
C ALA A 404 -1.18 10.55 -24.94
N ASP A 405 -1.17 10.30 -26.25
CA ASP A 405 -0.44 11.09 -27.25
C ASP A 405 -0.96 12.54 -27.37
N LYS A 406 -2.25 12.76 -27.18
CA LYS A 406 -2.87 14.07 -27.14
C LYS A 406 -2.33 14.93 -25.98
N TYR A 407 -2.06 14.29 -24.83
CA TYR A 407 -1.59 14.92 -23.60
C TYR A 407 -0.14 14.56 -23.28
N LYS A 408 0.75 14.61 -24.25
CA LYS A 408 2.14 14.21 -24.07
C LYS A 408 2.78 14.89 -22.85
N LEU A 409 3.20 14.08 -21.88
CA LEU A 409 3.80 14.53 -20.62
C LEU A 409 5.30 14.84 -20.81
N GLU A 410 5.60 15.89 -21.59
CA GLU A 410 6.96 16.29 -21.94
C GLU A 410 7.54 17.32 -20.97
N PHE A 411 8.87 17.38 -20.86
CA PHE A 411 9.57 18.47 -20.19
C PHE A 411 9.72 19.67 -21.14
N SER A 412 9.07 20.78 -20.83
CA SER A 412 9.12 22.01 -21.65
C SER A 412 8.90 23.27 -20.80
N PRO A 413 9.97 23.84 -20.22
CA PRO A 413 9.86 25.10 -19.49
C PRO A 413 9.27 26.25 -20.31
N GLN A 414 9.47 26.23 -21.63
CA GLN A 414 8.90 27.24 -22.53
C GLN A 414 7.38 27.16 -22.60
N LYS A 415 6.82 25.95 -22.71
CA LYS A 415 5.35 25.75 -22.65
C LYS A 415 4.79 26.10 -21.27
N ALA A 416 5.52 25.78 -20.21
CA ALA A 416 5.14 26.17 -18.85
C ALA A 416 5.06 27.70 -18.68
N GLU A 417 6.05 28.45 -19.17
CA GLU A 417 6.03 29.91 -19.11
C GLU A 417 4.88 30.51 -19.94
N ALA A 418 4.69 30.01 -21.17
CA ALA A 418 3.60 30.48 -22.03
C ALA A 418 2.22 30.26 -21.38
N LEU A 419 2.01 29.09 -20.79
CA LEU A 419 0.76 28.75 -20.10
C LEU A 419 0.56 29.61 -18.83
N LEU A 420 1.61 29.89 -18.07
CA LEU A 420 1.55 30.82 -16.94
C LEU A 420 1.15 32.26 -17.38
N ASP A 421 1.66 32.73 -18.52
CA ASP A 421 1.29 34.03 -19.07
C ASP A 421 -0.18 34.03 -19.53
N GLU A 422 -0.64 32.97 -20.21
CA GLU A 422 -2.05 32.76 -20.60
C GLU A 422 -2.99 32.72 -19.40
N MET A 423 -2.57 32.10 -18.29
CA MET A 423 -3.31 32.09 -17.03
C MET A 423 -3.42 33.47 -16.39
N GLY A 424 -2.62 34.46 -16.84
CA GLY A 424 -2.51 35.78 -16.21
C GLY A 424 -1.60 35.80 -14.98
N ALA A 425 -0.76 34.77 -14.79
CA ALA A 425 0.25 34.72 -13.74
C ALA A 425 1.52 35.51 -14.21
N THR A 426 1.42 36.83 -14.30
CA THR A 426 2.46 37.70 -14.87
C THR A 426 3.62 37.92 -13.90
N LYS A 427 4.83 38.14 -14.44
CA LYS A 427 6.03 38.48 -13.65
C LYS A 427 6.00 39.94 -13.19
N ASN A 428 6.29 40.21 -11.93
CA ASN A 428 6.51 41.56 -11.41
C ASN A 428 7.94 42.05 -11.73
N ALA A 429 8.29 43.28 -11.31
CA ALA A 429 9.60 43.88 -11.53
C ALA A 429 10.78 43.06 -10.94
N GLN A 430 10.53 42.20 -9.97
CA GLN A 430 11.52 41.31 -9.36
C GLN A 430 11.55 39.91 -10.02
N GLY A 431 10.82 39.72 -11.14
CA GLY A 431 10.73 38.44 -11.84
C GLY A 431 9.85 37.39 -11.16
N LYS A 432 9.13 37.75 -10.09
CA LYS A 432 8.22 36.83 -9.40
C LYS A 432 6.84 36.80 -10.06
N ARG A 433 6.27 35.62 -10.23
CA ARG A 433 4.91 35.43 -10.74
C ARG A 433 3.88 35.89 -9.73
N MET A 434 2.91 36.65 -10.24
CA MET A 434 1.78 37.18 -9.46
C MET A 434 0.49 36.50 -9.92
N TRP A 435 -0.30 35.99 -8.99
CA TRP A 435 -1.60 35.38 -9.23
C TRP A 435 -2.69 36.13 -8.48
N LYS A 436 -3.67 36.69 -9.21
CA LYS A 436 -4.76 37.51 -8.64
C LYS A 436 -4.24 38.55 -7.64
N GLY A 437 -3.16 39.25 -8.02
CA GLY A 437 -2.54 40.34 -7.25
C GLY A 437 -1.66 39.89 -6.06
N LYS A 438 -1.42 38.62 -5.87
CA LYS A 438 -0.54 38.08 -4.82
C LYS A 438 0.61 37.29 -5.43
N PRO A 439 1.77 37.19 -4.76
CA PRO A 439 2.83 36.30 -5.20
C PRO A 439 2.31 34.85 -5.31
N ALA A 440 2.64 34.19 -6.43
CA ALA A 440 2.36 32.77 -6.59
C ALA A 440 3.32 31.95 -5.73
N THR A 441 2.76 31.17 -4.81
CA THR A 441 3.53 30.30 -3.90
C THR A 441 3.03 28.87 -3.98
N ILE A 442 3.93 27.89 -3.85
CA ILE A 442 3.60 26.47 -3.84
C ILE A 442 4.45 25.74 -2.79
N GLU A 443 3.79 25.00 -1.91
CA GLU A 443 4.45 24.06 -1.01
C GLU A 443 4.23 22.62 -1.50
N VAL A 444 5.34 21.89 -1.69
CA VAL A 444 5.31 20.45 -1.95
C VAL A 444 5.54 19.71 -0.62
N ILE A 445 4.60 18.86 -0.23
CA ILE A 445 4.78 17.98 0.93
C ILE A 445 5.14 16.56 0.48
N THR A 446 5.84 15.80 1.34
CA THR A 446 6.20 14.40 1.08
C THR A 446 6.34 13.62 2.39
N PRO A 447 6.01 12.31 2.43
CA PRO A 447 6.30 11.44 3.56
C PRO A 447 7.76 10.97 3.60
N ALA A 448 8.51 11.11 2.49
CA ALA A 448 9.86 10.62 2.34
C ALA A 448 10.90 11.52 3.04
N PRO A 449 11.99 10.97 3.58
CA PRO A 449 13.14 11.72 4.03
C PRO A 449 13.84 12.46 2.87
N VAL A 450 14.78 13.35 3.20
CA VAL A 450 15.42 14.24 2.20
C VAL A 450 16.24 13.52 1.12
N ASP A 451 16.58 12.29 1.33
CA ASP A 451 17.26 11.37 0.40
C ASP A 451 16.31 10.37 -0.27
N GLY A 452 15.02 10.39 0.09
CA GLY A 452 14.01 9.52 -0.49
C GLY A 452 13.52 10.01 -1.86
N ALA A 453 13.02 9.08 -2.67
CA ALA A 453 12.58 9.30 -4.04
C ALA A 453 11.58 10.44 -4.17
N GLU A 454 10.55 10.44 -3.34
CA GLU A 454 9.47 11.43 -3.40
C GLU A 454 9.94 12.83 -3.03
N TYR A 455 10.93 12.94 -2.11
CA TYR A 455 11.56 14.23 -1.80
C TYR A 455 12.38 14.75 -2.97
N ILE A 456 13.20 13.87 -3.60
CA ILE A 456 14.03 14.23 -4.77
C ILE A 456 13.15 14.70 -5.93
N ILE A 457 12.03 14.01 -6.18
CA ILE A 457 11.02 14.40 -7.18
C ILE A 457 10.49 15.81 -6.85
N GLY A 458 9.99 16.01 -5.64
CA GLY A 458 9.46 17.30 -5.19
C GLY A 458 10.50 18.42 -5.29
N GLN A 459 11.75 18.17 -4.87
CA GLN A 459 12.85 19.14 -4.95
C GLN A 459 13.23 19.50 -6.39
N THR A 460 13.18 18.51 -7.30
CA THR A 460 13.44 18.76 -8.72
C THR A 460 12.39 19.72 -9.30
N VAL A 461 11.12 19.47 -9.05
CA VAL A 461 10.03 20.34 -9.51
C VAL A 461 10.07 21.72 -8.86
N VAL A 462 10.34 21.81 -7.56
CA VAL A 462 10.54 23.09 -6.84
C VAL A 462 11.66 23.91 -7.48
N THR A 463 12.73 23.26 -7.92
CA THR A 463 13.84 23.95 -8.58
C THR A 463 13.39 24.59 -9.91
N GLU A 464 12.60 23.88 -10.71
CA GLU A 464 12.09 24.39 -11.98
C GLU A 464 11.00 25.48 -11.76
N LEU A 465 10.12 25.33 -10.78
CA LEU A 465 9.14 26.36 -10.39
C LEU A 465 9.80 27.68 -10.03
N LYS A 466 10.92 27.65 -9.30
CA LYS A 466 11.70 28.88 -8.98
C LYS A 466 12.28 29.57 -10.21
N LYS A 467 12.73 28.82 -11.22
CA LYS A 467 13.26 29.37 -12.47
C LYS A 467 12.20 30.17 -13.25
N VAL A 468 10.95 29.72 -13.23
CA VAL A 468 9.84 30.42 -13.89
C VAL A 468 9.22 31.55 -13.02
N GLY A 469 9.76 31.79 -11.82
CA GLY A 469 9.37 32.90 -10.95
C GLY A 469 8.33 32.58 -9.88
N ILE A 470 8.00 31.29 -9.66
CA ILE A 470 7.10 30.87 -8.58
C ILE A 470 7.93 30.58 -7.32
N ASP A 471 7.52 31.16 -6.19
CA ASP A 471 8.13 30.85 -4.89
C ASP A 471 7.66 29.49 -4.42
N ALA A 472 8.59 28.53 -4.32
CA ALA A 472 8.24 27.15 -4.01
C ALA A 472 9.23 26.51 -3.02
N ASN A 473 8.74 25.59 -2.21
CA ASN A 473 9.56 24.81 -1.30
C ASN A 473 9.04 23.36 -1.18
N VAL A 474 9.91 22.45 -0.76
CA VAL A 474 9.54 21.07 -0.43
C VAL A 474 9.72 20.86 1.08
N ARG A 475 8.78 20.13 1.70
CA ARG A 475 8.84 19.75 3.11
C ARG A 475 8.59 18.26 3.28
N SER A 476 9.53 17.62 3.93
CA SER A 476 9.36 16.27 4.44
C SER A 476 8.63 16.29 5.79
N TYR A 477 7.66 15.41 5.94
CA TYR A 477 6.95 15.19 7.19
C TYR A 477 7.04 13.70 7.58
N THR A 478 6.98 13.41 8.88
CA THR A 478 6.82 12.01 9.33
C THR A 478 5.54 11.41 8.74
N GLY A 479 5.50 10.10 8.52
CA GLY A 479 4.38 9.45 7.87
C GLY A 479 3.02 9.78 8.48
N SER A 480 2.90 9.87 9.81
CA SER A 480 1.66 10.23 10.50
C SER A 480 1.23 11.68 10.27
N VAL A 481 2.18 12.64 10.31
CA VAL A 481 1.90 14.06 10.05
C VAL A 481 1.57 14.29 8.59
N HIS A 482 2.30 13.63 7.68
CA HIS A 482 1.98 13.66 6.25
C HIS A 482 0.56 13.13 5.99
N SER A 483 0.21 11.96 6.55
CA SER A 483 -1.11 11.36 6.39
C SER A 483 -2.23 12.26 6.92
N GLU A 484 -2.02 12.95 8.05
CA GLU A 484 -3.01 13.91 8.56
C GLU A 484 -3.20 15.08 7.59
N LYS A 485 -2.10 15.72 7.12
CA LYS A 485 -2.18 16.82 6.14
C LYS A 485 -2.83 16.37 4.83
N TRP A 486 -2.45 15.21 4.33
CA TRP A 486 -2.99 14.58 3.13
C TRP A 486 -4.51 14.38 3.24
N GLU A 487 -4.99 13.74 4.30
CA GLU A 487 -6.42 13.49 4.51
C GLU A 487 -7.21 14.80 4.69
N ARG A 488 -6.61 15.82 5.27
CA ARG A 488 -7.25 17.13 5.50
C ARG A 488 -7.11 18.10 4.33
N GLY A 489 -6.39 17.73 3.27
CA GLY A 489 -6.14 18.62 2.11
C GLY A 489 -5.30 19.86 2.46
N GLU A 490 -4.47 19.77 3.50
CA GLU A 490 -3.63 20.87 3.98
C GLU A 490 -2.27 20.90 3.26
N PHE A 491 -2.30 20.88 1.92
CA PHE A 491 -1.13 20.90 1.04
C PHE A 491 -1.46 21.56 -0.29
N ASP A 492 -0.44 22.02 -1.03
CA ASP A 492 -0.60 22.47 -2.42
C ASP A 492 -0.31 21.31 -3.38
N ILE A 493 0.81 20.64 -3.20
CA ILE A 493 1.17 19.40 -3.93
C ILE A 493 1.65 18.37 -2.91
N SER A 494 1.27 17.12 -3.08
CA SER A 494 1.91 15.99 -2.40
C SER A 494 2.74 15.19 -3.40
N SER A 495 4.04 15.00 -3.13
CA SER A 495 4.93 14.11 -3.89
C SER A 495 4.96 12.76 -3.20
N GLN A 496 4.35 11.75 -3.83
CA GLN A 496 4.21 10.40 -3.27
C GLN A 496 3.86 9.37 -4.36
N TRP A 497 3.58 8.15 -3.94
CA TRP A 497 3.14 7.03 -4.78
C TRP A 497 1.70 7.17 -5.27
N CYS A 498 1.34 6.44 -6.34
CA CYS A 498 -0.01 6.31 -6.87
C CYS A 498 -0.40 4.83 -7.00
N CYS A 499 -1.23 4.33 -6.07
CA CYS A 499 -1.63 2.92 -5.98
C CYS A 499 -3.16 2.73 -6.20
N GLN A 500 -3.84 3.65 -6.89
CA GLN A 500 -5.30 3.69 -6.97
C GLN A 500 -5.89 2.71 -7.98
N MET A 501 -5.07 2.11 -8.82
CA MET A 501 -5.50 1.10 -9.79
C MET A 501 -4.77 -0.21 -9.53
N SER A 502 -5.53 -1.30 -9.38
CA SER A 502 -4.97 -2.65 -9.32
C SER A 502 -5.60 -3.61 -10.34
N GLN A 503 -6.86 -3.43 -10.73
CA GLN A 503 -7.56 -4.29 -11.67
C GLN A 503 -8.01 -3.55 -12.93
N ASP A 504 -8.62 -2.37 -12.81
CA ASP A 504 -9.06 -1.58 -13.96
C ASP A 504 -9.05 -0.06 -13.64
N PRO A 505 -9.01 0.82 -14.66
CA PRO A 505 -8.97 2.27 -14.47
C PRO A 505 -10.21 2.86 -13.81
N GLY A 506 -11.35 2.17 -13.83
CA GLY A 506 -12.55 2.59 -13.14
C GLY A 506 -12.35 2.79 -11.65
N GLN A 507 -11.42 2.02 -11.02
CA GLN A 507 -11.04 2.21 -9.63
C GLN A 507 -10.42 3.59 -9.39
N LEU A 508 -9.52 4.02 -10.29
CA LEU A 508 -8.91 5.35 -10.24
C LEU A 508 -9.95 6.47 -10.42
N TYR A 509 -10.85 6.36 -11.40
CA TYR A 509 -11.86 7.39 -11.64
C TYR A 509 -12.87 7.46 -10.49
N ASN A 510 -13.28 6.32 -9.94
CA ASN A 510 -14.15 6.27 -8.76
C ASN A 510 -13.52 6.95 -7.54
N TYR A 511 -12.19 6.84 -7.39
CA TYR A 511 -11.46 7.50 -6.30
C TYR A 511 -11.67 9.02 -6.30
N PHE A 512 -11.78 9.66 -7.47
CA PHE A 512 -11.90 11.11 -7.62
C PHE A 512 -13.33 11.66 -7.61
N GLN A 513 -14.36 10.82 -7.45
CA GLN A 513 -15.75 11.32 -7.45
C GLN A 513 -15.93 12.48 -6.47
N THR A 514 -16.64 13.54 -6.90
CA THR A 514 -16.91 14.78 -6.14
C THR A 514 -17.54 14.52 -4.77
N ARG A 515 -18.34 13.45 -4.62
CA ARG A 515 -18.96 13.06 -3.33
C ARG A 515 -17.94 12.80 -2.21
N TYR A 516 -16.70 12.51 -2.56
CA TYR A 516 -15.61 12.29 -1.61
C TYR A 516 -14.79 13.56 -1.34
N ALA A 517 -14.93 14.60 -2.18
CA ALA A 517 -14.26 15.87 -1.97
C ALA A 517 -14.78 16.58 -0.72
N LYS A 518 -13.95 16.74 0.29
CA LYS A 518 -14.25 17.47 1.52
C LYS A 518 -13.65 18.87 1.46
N LYS A 519 -14.07 19.78 2.36
CA LYS A 519 -13.40 21.06 2.51
C LYS A 519 -11.99 20.87 3.05
N VAL A 520 -11.09 21.79 2.73
CA VAL A 520 -9.77 21.84 3.38
C VAL A 520 -9.96 21.91 4.90
N GLY A 521 -9.21 21.09 5.63
CA GLY A 521 -9.34 20.92 7.07
C GLY A 521 -10.27 19.78 7.50
N GLU A 522 -11.11 19.24 6.60
CA GLU A 522 -11.94 18.06 6.86
C GLU A 522 -11.27 16.80 6.32
N ASN A 523 -11.44 15.67 7.03
CA ASN A 523 -10.87 14.38 6.64
C ASN A 523 -11.60 13.81 5.41
N ALA A 524 -10.85 13.49 4.36
CA ALA A 524 -11.35 12.91 3.12
C ALA A 524 -11.68 11.40 3.22
N VAL A 525 -11.29 10.76 4.31
CA VAL A 525 -11.55 9.33 4.58
C VAL A 525 -11.05 8.41 3.46
N GLY A 526 -9.81 8.65 3.02
CA GLY A 526 -9.09 7.78 2.08
C GLY A 526 -9.41 7.95 0.61
N ARG A 527 -10.23 8.94 0.21
CA ARG A 527 -10.58 9.20 -1.20
C ARG A 527 -10.62 10.68 -1.52
N ASN A 528 -10.24 11.05 -2.75
CA ASN A 528 -10.27 12.41 -3.30
C ASN A 528 -9.61 13.46 -2.37
N GLN A 529 -8.45 13.14 -1.82
CA GLN A 529 -7.71 14.07 -0.96
C GLN A 529 -7.25 15.32 -1.72
N VAL A 530 -7.18 15.25 -3.05
CA VAL A 530 -6.88 16.40 -3.92
C VAL A 530 -8.05 17.36 -4.11
N ARG A 531 -9.25 17.03 -3.60
CA ARG A 531 -10.46 17.87 -3.64
C ARG A 531 -10.98 18.16 -5.06
N LEU A 532 -10.73 17.28 -6.01
CA LEU A 532 -11.27 17.40 -7.37
C LEU A 532 -12.80 17.44 -7.32
N LYS A 533 -13.38 18.38 -8.07
CA LYS A 533 -14.82 18.47 -8.34
C LYS A 533 -15.02 18.54 -9.83
N ASP A 534 -15.35 17.43 -10.43
CA ASP A 534 -15.49 17.26 -11.85
C ASP A 534 -16.79 16.54 -12.17
N PRO A 535 -17.84 17.25 -12.63
CA PRO A 535 -19.13 16.65 -12.94
C PRO A 535 -19.10 15.66 -14.12
N GLU A 536 -18.22 15.87 -15.09
CA GLU A 536 -18.11 14.96 -16.25
C GLU A 536 -17.44 13.65 -15.83
N LEU A 537 -16.32 13.72 -15.12
CA LEU A 537 -15.66 12.55 -14.56
C LEU A 537 -16.58 11.79 -13.58
N ASP A 538 -17.37 12.50 -12.78
CA ASP A 538 -18.40 11.90 -11.91
C ASP A 538 -19.44 11.09 -12.71
N THR A 539 -19.87 11.63 -13.84
CA THR A 539 -20.87 10.97 -14.71
C THR A 539 -20.27 9.73 -15.35
N LEU A 540 -19.08 9.84 -15.92
CA LEU A 540 -18.36 8.74 -16.58
C LEU A 540 -18.03 7.63 -15.57
N SER A 541 -17.52 8.00 -14.41
CA SER A 541 -17.19 7.05 -13.34
C SER A 541 -18.40 6.28 -12.85
N LYS A 542 -19.56 6.95 -12.64
CA LYS A 542 -20.81 6.28 -12.25
C LYS A 542 -21.35 5.33 -13.32
N GLN A 543 -21.18 5.66 -14.60
CA GLN A 543 -21.54 4.74 -15.69
C GLN A 543 -20.62 3.51 -15.70
N LEU A 544 -19.30 3.73 -15.55
CA LEU A 544 -18.31 2.66 -15.47
C LEU A 544 -18.51 1.76 -14.26
N ASP A 545 -18.96 2.29 -13.12
CA ASP A 545 -19.22 1.50 -11.90
C ASP A 545 -20.26 0.38 -12.13
N ASN A 546 -21.14 0.51 -13.14
CA ASN A 546 -22.20 -0.45 -13.43
C ASN A 546 -21.90 -1.35 -14.64
N LEU A 547 -20.71 -1.26 -15.23
CA LEU A 547 -20.33 -2.04 -16.40
C LEU A 547 -19.16 -2.99 -16.09
N ASP A 548 -19.16 -4.14 -16.73
CA ASP A 548 -17.96 -4.94 -16.83
C ASP A 548 -16.87 -4.11 -17.52
N PRO A 549 -15.69 -3.89 -16.89
CA PRO A 549 -14.64 -3.04 -17.44
C PRO A 549 -14.11 -3.52 -18.80
N GLU A 550 -14.22 -4.82 -19.12
CA GLU A 550 -13.80 -5.41 -20.38
C GLU A 550 -14.91 -5.44 -21.46
N SER A 551 -16.11 -4.98 -21.12
CA SER A 551 -17.22 -4.94 -22.08
C SER A 551 -16.99 -3.92 -23.20
N ALA A 552 -17.66 -4.15 -24.34
CA ALA A 552 -17.62 -3.22 -25.47
C ALA A 552 -18.20 -1.83 -25.11
N GLU A 553 -19.16 -1.79 -24.21
CA GLU A 553 -19.80 -0.58 -23.71
C GLU A 553 -18.88 0.24 -22.80
N ALA A 554 -18.00 -0.40 -22.02
CA ALA A 554 -17.08 0.29 -21.13
C ALA A 554 -15.96 1.02 -21.89
N LYS A 555 -15.48 0.47 -23.01
CA LYS A 555 -14.33 0.99 -23.74
C LYS A 555 -14.44 2.49 -24.11
N PRO A 556 -15.51 2.98 -24.76
CA PRO A 556 -15.63 4.40 -25.09
C PRO A 556 -15.79 5.29 -23.86
N LEU A 557 -16.28 4.75 -22.74
CA LEU A 557 -16.37 5.50 -21.47
C LEU A 557 -15.00 5.59 -20.79
N LEU A 558 -14.20 4.53 -20.83
CA LEU A 558 -12.82 4.54 -20.34
C LEU A 558 -11.96 5.54 -21.11
N GLU A 559 -12.13 5.61 -22.45
CA GLU A 559 -11.44 6.59 -23.29
C GLU A 559 -11.79 8.03 -22.91
N LYS A 560 -13.10 8.33 -22.78
CA LYS A 560 -13.56 9.67 -22.33
C LYS A 560 -13.10 9.99 -20.90
N ALA A 561 -13.15 9.04 -19.98
CA ALA A 561 -12.73 9.24 -18.62
C ALA A 561 -11.21 9.48 -18.50
N LEU A 562 -10.41 8.83 -19.36
CA LEU A 562 -8.98 9.10 -19.45
C LEU A 562 -8.70 10.49 -20.06
N ASP A 563 -9.46 10.91 -21.07
CA ASP A 563 -9.35 12.25 -21.65
C ASP A 563 -9.65 13.34 -20.59
N GLU A 564 -10.76 13.18 -19.85
CA GLU A 564 -11.15 14.10 -18.77
C GLU A 564 -10.11 14.10 -17.63
N TYR A 565 -9.59 12.91 -17.27
CA TYR A 565 -8.50 12.80 -16.32
C TYR A 565 -7.27 13.64 -16.73
N TYR A 566 -6.85 13.55 -17.99
CA TYR A 566 -5.70 14.34 -18.45
C TYR A 566 -5.99 15.82 -18.56
N GLN A 567 -7.22 16.24 -18.81
CA GLN A 567 -7.59 17.67 -18.80
C GLN A 567 -7.40 18.29 -17.42
N ASN A 568 -7.75 17.57 -16.35
CA ASN A 568 -7.66 18.04 -14.97
C ASN A 568 -6.34 17.66 -14.29
N LEU A 569 -5.65 16.62 -14.71
CA LEU A 569 -4.46 16.05 -14.11
C LEU A 569 -4.53 15.99 -12.57
N PRO A 570 -5.51 15.28 -11.97
CA PRO A 570 -5.61 15.18 -10.52
C PRO A 570 -4.42 14.44 -9.89
N VAL A 571 -3.74 13.65 -10.69
CA VAL A 571 -2.42 13.08 -10.41
C VAL A 571 -1.55 13.29 -11.64
N ILE A 572 -0.36 13.81 -11.45
CA ILE A 572 0.64 14.00 -12.50
C ILE A 572 1.61 12.82 -12.42
N PRO A 573 1.55 11.84 -13.34
CA PRO A 573 2.50 10.73 -13.38
C PRO A 573 3.92 11.25 -13.59
N VAL A 574 4.89 10.71 -12.86
CA VAL A 574 6.29 11.13 -12.97
C VAL A 574 7.15 10.00 -13.52
N ILE A 575 7.35 8.93 -12.76
CA ILE A 575 8.15 7.79 -13.15
C ILE A 575 7.48 6.49 -12.67
N GLN A 576 7.74 5.41 -13.38
CA GLN A 576 7.49 4.08 -12.85
C GLN A 576 8.36 3.85 -11.62
N THR A 577 8.11 2.80 -10.87
CA THR A 577 8.91 2.49 -9.69
C THR A 577 9.77 1.28 -9.97
N ASN A 578 11.08 1.44 -9.94
CA ASN A 578 12.01 0.35 -10.21
C ASN A 578 13.09 0.34 -9.13
N TYR A 579 12.73 -0.10 -7.93
CA TYR A 579 13.71 -0.26 -6.88
C TYR A 579 14.00 -1.75 -6.59
N PRO A 580 15.22 -2.08 -6.17
CA PRO A 580 15.61 -3.47 -6.03
C PRO A 580 15.18 -4.11 -4.72
N ALA A 581 14.83 -5.39 -4.77
CA ALA A 581 14.83 -6.26 -3.61
C ALA A 581 16.22 -6.88 -3.45
N TYR A 582 16.67 -7.05 -2.21
CA TYR A 582 17.99 -7.58 -1.88
C TYR A 582 17.85 -8.88 -1.09
N TYR A 583 18.48 -9.95 -1.59
CA TYR A 583 18.45 -11.27 -0.98
C TYR A 583 19.83 -11.81 -0.70
N ASN A 584 19.97 -12.51 0.42
CA ASN A 584 21.17 -13.22 0.81
C ASN A 584 21.02 -14.71 0.51
N THR A 585 21.88 -15.25 -0.34
CA THR A 585 21.83 -16.65 -0.76
C THR A 585 22.70 -17.57 0.09
N THR A 586 23.10 -17.17 1.29
CA THR A 586 23.94 -18.01 2.16
C THR A 586 23.20 -19.27 2.60
N PHE A 587 21.96 -19.14 3.08
CA PHE A 587 21.17 -20.26 3.60
C PHE A 587 20.07 -20.73 2.66
N TRP A 588 19.55 -19.82 1.82
CA TRP A 588 18.39 -20.08 0.97
C TRP A 588 18.66 -19.67 -0.48
N GLU A 589 18.22 -20.48 -1.44
CA GLU A 589 18.21 -20.21 -2.87
C GLU A 589 16.80 -20.29 -3.43
N GLY A 590 16.58 -19.86 -4.69
CA GLY A 590 15.26 -19.82 -5.33
C GLY A 590 14.54 -18.48 -5.17
N TRP A 591 15.26 -17.43 -4.74
CA TRP A 591 14.76 -16.07 -4.71
C TRP A 591 14.41 -15.56 -6.11
N PRO A 592 13.43 -14.64 -6.25
CA PRO A 592 13.19 -14.00 -7.53
C PRO A 592 14.45 -13.33 -8.07
N THR A 593 14.64 -13.39 -9.38
CA THR A 593 15.71 -12.71 -10.10
C THR A 593 15.13 -11.88 -11.23
N GLU A 594 15.95 -11.06 -11.87
CA GLU A 594 15.51 -10.30 -13.05
C GLU A 594 15.05 -11.22 -14.19
N ASP A 595 15.72 -12.36 -14.36
CA ASP A 595 15.40 -13.36 -15.41
C ASP A 595 14.24 -14.30 -15.02
N ASP A 596 13.90 -14.41 -13.73
CA ASP A 596 12.78 -15.24 -13.23
C ASP A 596 12.00 -14.46 -12.16
N LEU A 597 11.31 -13.41 -12.61
CA LEU A 597 10.42 -12.61 -11.77
C LEU A 597 9.02 -13.27 -11.70
N TYR A 598 8.94 -14.42 -11.06
CA TYR A 598 7.71 -15.22 -10.96
C TYR A 598 6.65 -14.62 -10.04
N ASN A 599 7.00 -13.63 -9.22
CA ASN A 599 6.09 -12.90 -8.35
C ASN A 599 6.71 -11.55 -7.95
N VAL A 600 5.91 -10.63 -7.45
CA VAL A 600 6.40 -9.38 -6.85
C VAL A 600 7.33 -9.72 -5.69
N PRO A 601 8.60 -9.29 -5.73
CA PRO A 601 9.65 -9.83 -4.88
C PRO A 601 9.71 -9.23 -3.48
N ASN A 602 8.86 -8.29 -3.14
CA ASN A 602 8.95 -7.57 -1.87
C ASN A 602 8.11 -8.23 -0.75
N ASN A 603 8.66 -8.25 0.47
CA ASN A 603 8.12 -8.96 1.62
C ASN A 603 6.86 -8.34 2.24
N TRP A 604 6.49 -7.14 1.87
CA TRP A 604 5.27 -6.47 2.35
C TRP A 604 4.06 -6.63 1.40
N TRP A 605 4.24 -7.25 0.23
CA TRP A 605 3.13 -7.62 -0.65
C TRP A 605 2.44 -8.89 -0.15
N GLY A 606 1.11 -8.90 -0.20
CA GLY A 606 0.29 -10.03 0.29
C GLY A 606 0.60 -11.40 -0.33
N GLN A 607 1.35 -11.41 -1.42
CA GLN A 607 1.75 -12.61 -2.17
C GLN A 607 3.13 -13.15 -1.81
N PHE A 608 3.83 -12.57 -0.84
CA PHE A 608 5.22 -12.96 -0.52
C PHE A 608 5.35 -14.42 -0.05
N MET A 609 4.28 -15.05 0.39
CA MET A 609 4.28 -16.48 0.71
C MET A 609 4.67 -17.35 -0.49
N PHE A 610 4.38 -16.92 -1.74
CA PHE A 610 4.80 -17.65 -2.94
C PHE A 610 6.30 -17.58 -3.17
N VAL A 611 6.95 -16.49 -2.74
CA VAL A 611 8.41 -16.39 -2.73
C VAL A 611 8.99 -17.38 -1.72
N ILE A 612 8.50 -17.37 -0.49
CA ILE A 612 8.94 -18.32 0.55
C ILE A 612 8.70 -19.78 0.13
N GLY A 613 7.61 -20.03 -0.61
CA GLY A 613 7.26 -21.36 -1.13
C GLY A 613 8.24 -21.95 -2.15
N ARG A 614 9.01 -21.11 -2.84
CA ARG A 614 10.03 -21.55 -3.83
C ARG A 614 11.42 -21.76 -3.25
N LEU A 615 11.66 -21.30 -2.03
CA LEU A 615 12.99 -21.38 -1.42
C LEU A 615 13.42 -22.82 -1.16
N LYS A 616 14.71 -23.07 -1.36
CA LYS A 616 15.39 -24.33 -1.08
C LYS A 616 16.60 -24.06 -0.18
N PRO A 617 16.92 -24.94 0.76
CA PRO A 617 18.12 -24.79 1.57
C PRO A 617 19.38 -25.02 0.72
N THR A 618 20.40 -24.19 0.92
CA THR A 618 21.71 -24.35 0.27
C THR A 618 22.56 -25.46 0.88
N GLY A 619 22.18 -25.97 2.07
CA GLY A 619 22.96 -26.90 2.85
C GLY A 619 23.98 -26.26 3.81
N GLN A 620 24.10 -24.93 3.81
CA GLN A 620 24.89 -24.20 4.82
C GLN A 620 24.28 -24.38 6.20
N LYS A 621 25.12 -24.66 7.21
CA LYS A 621 24.72 -24.86 8.62
C LYS A 621 25.22 -23.72 9.51
#